data_7c3321d53e308d961ed022d1aa9ec2f4
#
_entry.id   7c3321d53e308d961ed022d1aa9ec2f4
#
_cell.length_a   1.000
_cell.length_b   1.000
_cell.length_c   1.000
_cell.angle_alpha   90.00
_cell.angle_beta   90.00
_cell.angle_gamma   90.00
#
_symmetry.space_group_name_H-M   'P 1'
#
loop_
_entity.id
_entity.type
_entity.pdbx_description
1 polymer ?
#
loop_
_entity_poly.entity_id
_entity_poly.type
_entity_poly.pdbx_seq_one_letter_code
_entity_poly.pdbx_strand_id
1 'polypeptide(L)'
;DMLDFFVEDIEEITGVQVDYSINKKGADVLFITPSGDVFADPGTYTAMGYLMLFHYLKEKYGFDITWSTYGSEGGNFGFFTSHETMKRLNSKMYAEAKRLGVKWILGGECGHMWRVINQYMDTMNGPADFLEVPVSPITGTRFENARSNKMVHIAEFTADLIKHDKLELDVSRNDHLKVTFHDSCNPARGMGIFEEPRYVINNVCNHFYDMPANTIRENTFCCGSGAGLNAGENMELRMTGGLPRANAVKYVHEKHGVNMLSCICAIDRAALPPLMEYWVPEVDVTGLHEMVANALIMPGENERSTDLRGEDIPGREVVEKAEEEIEGESEDQADE
;
A
#
# COMPACT_ATOMS: atom_id res chain seq x y z
N ASP A 1 -11.74 15.94 -1.32
CA ASP A 1 -11.87 14.71 -0.52
C ASP A 1 -10.50 14.21 -0.05
N MET A 2 -10.38 13.06 0.58
CA MET A 2 -9.09 12.55 1.09
C MET A 2 -8.05 12.31 -0.01
N LEU A 3 -8.47 11.88 -1.20
CA LEU A 3 -7.53 11.66 -2.30
C LEU A 3 -6.97 12.98 -2.85
N ASP A 4 -7.72 14.08 -2.77
CA ASP A 4 -7.23 15.39 -3.18
C ASP A 4 -6.06 15.83 -2.28
N PHE A 5 -6.15 15.62 -0.96
CA PHE A 5 -5.03 15.90 -0.05
C PHE A 5 -3.78 15.07 -0.39
N PHE A 6 -3.95 13.79 -0.69
CA PHE A 6 -2.79 12.95 -1.07
C PHE A 6 -2.16 13.41 -2.39
N VAL A 7 -2.96 13.90 -3.33
CA VAL A 7 -2.44 14.46 -4.59
C VAL A 7 -1.67 15.75 -4.34
N GLU A 8 -2.19 16.63 -3.48
CA GLU A 8 -1.51 17.86 -3.07
C GLU A 8 -0.17 17.55 -2.37
N ASP A 9 -0.16 16.61 -1.42
CA ASP A 9 1.06 16.16 -0.72
C ASP A 9 2.09 15.56 -1.70
N ILE A 10 1.66 14.73 -2.65
CA ILE A 10 2.55 14.16 -3.68
C ILE A 10 3.17 15.27 -4.53
N GLU A 11 2.39 16.26 -4.97
CA GLU A 11 2.88 17.38 -5.76
C GLU A 11 3.89 18.22 -4.95
N GLU A 12 3.62 18.47 -3.67
CA GLU A 12 4.53 19.20 -2.80
C GLU A 12 5.88 18.48 -2.62
N ILE A 13 5.85 17.16 -2.43
CA ILE A 13 7.04 16.34 -2.18
C ILE A 13 7.83 16.07 -3.47
N THR A 14 7.14 15.66 -4.54
CA THR A 14 7.79 15.16 -5.75
C THR A 14 7.90 16.21 -6.88
N GLY A 15 7.10 17.27 -6.79
CA GLY A 15 6.94 18.25 -7.87
C GLY A 15 6.13 17.73 -9.06
N VAL A 16 5.54 16.54 -8.96
CA VAL A 16 4.73 15.91 -10.03
C VAL A 16 3.25 15.95 -9.68
N GLN A 17 2.45 16.47 -10.59
CA GLN A 17 1.00 16.37 -10.48
C GLN A 17 0.55 14.96 -10.84
N VAL A 18 -0.12 14.29 -9.92
CA VAL A 18 -0.76 13.00 -10.18
C VAL A 18 -2.27 13.19 -10.31
N ASP A 19 -2.88 12.44 -11.20
CA ASP A 19 -4.33 12.40 -11.35
C ASP A 19 -4.88 11.03 -10.98
N TYR A 20 -6.16 11.01 -10.67
CA TYR A 20 -6.90 9.78 -10.37
C TYR A 20 -8.33 9.86 -10.93
N SER A 21 -9.00 8.71 -11.03
CA SER A 21 -10.35 8.63 -11.55
C SER A 21 -11.30 8.03 -10.52
N ILE A 22 -12.44 8.68 -10.29
CA ILE A 22 -13.52 8.17 -9.42
C ILE A 22 -14.76 7.88 -10.26
N ASN A 23 -15.37 6.73 -10.05
CA ASN A 23 -16.61 6.31 -10.71
C ASN A 23 -16.56 6.32 -12.24
N LYS A 24 -15.37 6.19 -12.84
CA LYS A 24 -15.16 6.20 -14.29
C LYS A 24 -15.66 4.90 -14.89
N LYS A 25 -16.62 5.03 -15.83
CA LYS A 25 -17.11 3.89 -16.60
C LYS A 25 -16.11 3.48 -17.68
N GLY A 26 -15.94 2.17 -17.86
CA GLY A 26 -15.09 1.60 -18.89
C GLY A 26 -13.59 1.68 -18.58
N ALA A 27 -13.19 2.01 -17.36
CA ALA A 27 -11.83 1.84 -16.90
C ALA A 27 -11.40 0.36 -16.96
N ASP A 28 -10.11 0.10 -17.05
CA ASP A 28 -9.62 -1.28 -17.12
C ASP A 28 -9.92 -2.05 -15.82
N VAL A 29 -9.68 -1.43 -14.67
CA VAL A 29 -9.90 -2.06 -13.37
C VAL A 29 -10.57 -1.11 -12.37
N LEU A 30 -11.30 -1.70 -11.42
CA LEU A 30 -11.73 -1.05 -10.20
C LEU A 30 -10.71 -1.31 -9.10
N PHE A 31 -10.18 -0.25 -8.49
CA PHE A 31 -9.32 -0.38 -7.32
C PHE A 31 -10.10 -0.30 -6.02
N ILE A 32 -9.84 -1.23 -5.12
CA ILE A 32 -10.38 -1.23 -3.76
C ILE A 32 -9.27 -0.85 -2.78
N THR A 33 -9.37 0.37 -2.25
CA THR A 33 -8.43 0.87 -1.24
C THR A 33 -8.74 0.27 0.13
N PRO A 34 -7.75 -0.19 0.87
CA PRO A 34 -7.91 -0.48 2.28
C PRO A 34 -8.30 0.77 3.07
N SER A 35 -9.35 0.69 3.88
CA SER A 35 -9.80 1.85 4.67
C SER A 35 -8.74 2.32 5.67
N GLY A 36 -7.94 1.40 6.22
CA GLY A 36 -6.83 1.74 7.11
C GLY A 36 -5.73 2.59 6.45
N ASP A 37 -5.57 2.49 5.13
CA ASP A 37 -4.57 3.28 4.39
C ASP A 37 -5.03 4.72 4.14
N VAL A 38 -6.31 5.01 4.39
CA VAL A 38 -6.88 6.36 4.19
C VAL A 38 -7.03 7.12 5.50
N PHE A 39 -7.07 6.41 6.63
CA PHE A 39 -7.43 7.02 7.92
C PHE A 39 -6.34 6.93 9.00
N ALA A 40 -5.23 6.25 8.75
CA ALA A 40 -4.20 6.03 9.76
C ALA A 40 -2.79 6.05 9.18
N ASP A 41 -1.91 6.81 9.80
CA ASP A 41 -0.48 6.72 9.55
C ASP A 41 0.07 5.36 10.04
N PRO A 42 1.04 4.76 9.35
CA PRO A 42 1.68 5.14 8.08
C PRO A 42 0.91 4.69 6.83
N GLY A 43 -0.36 4.33 6.92
CA GLY A 43 -1.17 3.85 5.79
C GLY A 43 -1.32 4.91 4.69
N THR A 44 -1.37 6.20 5.05
CA THR A 44 -1.50 7.32 4.11
C THR A 44 -0.38 7.36 3.08
N TYR A 45 0.87 7.11 3.47
CA TYR A 45 2.00 7.02 2.54
C TYR A 45 1.87 5.85 1.58
N THR A 46 1.27 4.74 2.02
CA THR A 46 0.94 3.62 1.13
C THR A 46 -0.14 4.00 0.12
N ALA A 47 -1.16 4.77 0.53
CA ALA A 47 -2.20 5.27 -0.36
C ALA A 47 -1.64 6.25 -1.40
N MET A 48 -0.73 7.14 -1.01
CA MET A 48 0.02 7.99 -1.94
C MET A 48 0.84 7.15 -2.93
N GLY A 49 1.45 6.07 -2.46
CA GLY A 49 2.17 5.11 -3.29
C GLY A 49 1.28 4.45 -4.36
N TYR A 50 0.02 4.14 -4.05
CA TYR A 50 -0.93 3.65 -5.06
C TYR A 50 -1.23 4.72 -6.11
N LEU A 51 -1.48 5.96 -5.71
CA LEU A 51 -1.76 7.07 -6.62
C LEU A 51 -0.60 7.32 -7.59
N MET A 52 0.63 7.35 -7.09
CA MET A 52 1.84 7.51 -7.92
C MET A 52 2.00 6.35 -8.91
N LEU A 53 1.89 5.10 -8.46
CA LEU A 53 1.98 3.93 -9.32
C LEU A 53 0.91 3.98 -10.43
N PHE A 54 -0.33 4.31 -10.09
CA PHE A 54 -1.44 4.30 -11.05
C PHE A 54 -1.34 5.44 -12.05
N HIS A 55 -0.91 6.62 -11.62
CA HIS A 55 -0.61 7.72 -12.53
C HIS A 55 0.52 7.32 -13.50
N TYR A 56 1.62 6.73 -12.99
CA TYR A 56 2.72 6.23 -13.82
C TYR A 56 2.22 5.24 -14.88
N LEU A 57 1.39 4.27 -14.50
CA LEU A 57 0.88 3.24 -15.41
C LEU A 57 -0.08 3.83 -16.47
N LYS A 58 -0.85 4.84 -16.09
CA LYS A 58 -1.71 5.55 -17.02
C LYS A 58 -0.90 6.32 -18.08
N GLU A 59 0.10 7.10 -17.63
CA GLU A 59 0.94 7.89 -18.52
C GLU A 59 1.81 7.03 -19.46
N LYS A 60 2.41 5.96 -18.93
CA LYS A 60 3.32 5.11 -19.71
C LYS A 60 2.60 4.09 -20.61
N TYR A 61 1.48 3.54 -20.18
CA TYR A 61 0.82 2.38 -20.82
C TYR A 61 -0.64 2.60 -21.16
N GLY A 62 -1.24 3.74 -20.77
CA GLY A 62 -2.67 3.97 -20.92
C GLY A 62 -3.55 3.04 -20.08
N PHE A 63 -2.98 2.45 -19.02
CA PHE A 63 -3.71 1.57 -18.12
C PHE A 63 -4.57 2.39 -17.15
N ASP A 64 -5.89 2.27 -17.29
CA ASP A 64 -6.84 3.13 -16.61
C ASP A 64 -7.46 2.45 -15.39
N ILE A 65 -7.28 3.08 -14.24
CA ILE A 65 -7.74 2.58 -12.95
C ILE A 65 -8.74 3.56 -12.36
N THR A 66 -9.85 3.05 -11.82
CA THR A 66 -10.85 3.89 -11.16
C THR A 66 -11.15 3.43 -9.74
N TRP A 67 -11.35 4.39 -8.85
CA TRP A 67 -11.97 4.18 -7.54
C TRP A 67 -13.50 4.21 -7.66
N SER A 68 -14.20 3.80 -6.61
CA SER A 68 -15.64 3.98 -6.47
C SER A 68 -15.99 4.56 -5.12
N THR A 69 -16.91 5.52 -5.10
CA THR A 69 -17.49 6.06 -3.87
C THR A 69 -18.52 5.13 -3.22
N TYR A 70 -18.89 4.04 -3.88
CA TYR A 70 -19.93 3.08 -3.42
C TYR A 70 -19.38 1.70 -3.06
N GLY A 71 -18.17 1.37 -3.51
CA GLY A 71 -17.47 0.12 -3.18
C GLY A 71 -16.42 0.36 -2.10
N SER A 72 -16.37 -0.48 -1.08
CA SER A 72 -15.34 -0.41 -0.05
C SER A 72 -14.94 -1.80 0.43
N GLU A 73 -13.78 -1.91 1.07
CA GLU A 73 -13.29 -3.14 1.67
C GLU A 73 -13.98 -3.50 3.01
N GLY A 74 -14.95 -2.71 3.45
CA GLY A 74 -15.64 -2.85 4.75
C GLY A 74 -16.30 -4.20 5.02
N GLY A 75 -16.24 -5.15 4.09
CA GLY A 75 -16.74 -6.51 4.24
C GLY A 75 -16.19 -7.26 5.46
N ASN A 76 -14.98 -6.96 5.90
CA ASN A 76 -14.38 -7.55 7.08
C ASN A 76 -15.13 -7.24 8.38
N PHE A 77 -15.88 -6.13 8.46
CA PHE A 77 -16.74 -5.83 9.63
C PHE A 77 -17.79 -6.92 9.89
N GLY A 78 -18.17 -7.66 8.88
CA GLY A 78 -19.05 -8.81 9.03
C GLY A 78 -18.48 -9.92 9.91
N PHE A 79 -17.16 -9.99 10.09
CA PHE A 79 -16.55 -10.92 11.07
C PHE A 79 -16.86 -10.54 12.51
N PHE A 80 -17.15 -9.28 12.79
CA PHE A 80 -17.44 -8.79 14.14
C PHE A 80 -18.93 -8.66 14.43
N THR A 81 -19.73 -8.47 13.38
CA THR A 81 -21.17 -8.20 13.50
C THR A 81 -22.03 -9.35 13.01
N SER A 82 -22.06 -9.62 11.72
CA SER A 82 -22.83 -10.70 11.13
C SER A 82 -22.40 -11.06 9.71
N HIS A 83 -22.63 -12.32 9.32
CA HIS A 83 -22.45 -12.79 7.95
C HIS A 83 -23.35 -12.05 6.94
N GLU A 84 -24.55 -11.67 7.34
CA GLU A 84 -25.47 -10.90 6.50
C GLU A 84 -24.91 -9.52 6.19
N THR A 85 -24.35 -8.83 7.19
CA THR A 85 -23.64 -7.56 6.99
C THR A 85 -22.46 -7.72 6.06
N MET A 86 -21.63 -8.75 6.25
CA MET A 86 -20.51 -9.06 5.37
C MET A 86 -20.94 -9.30 3.93
N LYS A 87 -21.99 -10.09 3.72
CA LYS A 87 -22.56 -10.34 2.39
C LYS A 87 -23.02 -9.04 1.73
N ARG A 88 -23.74 -8.21 2.47
CA ARG A 88 -24.25 -6.91 1.98
C ARG A 88 -23.10 -5.96 1.56
N LEU A 89 -22.03 -5.89 2.34
CA LEU A 89 -20.88 -5.02 2.04
C LEU A 89 -20.07 -5.57 0.86
N ASN A 90 -19.81 -6.87 0.83
CA ASN A 90 -19.08 -7.50 -0.26
C ASN A 90 -19.83 -7.43 -1.60
N SER A 91 -21.15 -7.57 -1.58
CA SER A 91 -21.96 -7.47 -2.80
C SER A 91 -21.82 -6.11 -3.49
N LYS A 92 -21.51 -5.05 -2.74
CA LYS A 92 -21.26 -3.72 -3.32
C LYS A 92 -20.03 -3.69 -4.20
N MET A 93 -18.95 -4.41 -3.87
CA MET A 93 -17.74 -4.45 -4.71
C MET A 93 -18.08 -5.01 -6.10
N TYR A 94 -18.81 -6.12 -6.17
CA TYR A 94 -19.23 -6.71 -7.45
C TYR A 94 -20.27 -5.84 -8.17
N ALA A 95 -21.20 -5.24 -7.43
CA ALA A 95 -22.18 -4.33 -8.03
C ALA A 95 -21.50 -3.12 -8.67
N GLU A 96 -20.49 -2.55 -8.03
CA GLU A 96 -19.73 -1.43 -8.56
C GLU A 96 -18.86 -1.83 -9.76
N ALA A 97 -18.15 -2.94 -9.69
CA ALA A 97 -17.39 -3.46 -10.82
C ALA A 97 -18.29 -3.66 -12.06
N LYS A 98 -19.50 -4.20 -11.86
CA LYS A 98 -20.50 -4.37 -12.91
C LYS A 98 -21.04 -3.03 -13.41
N ARG A 99 -21.38 -2.09 -12.52
CA ARG A 99 -21.91 -0.76 -12.85
C ARG A 99 -20.92 0.05 -13.69
N LEU A 100 -19.66 -0.04 -13.32
CA LEU A 100 -18.57 0.69 -13.99
C LEU A 100 -18.10 -0.01 -15.26
N GLY A 101 -18.39 -1.30 -15.43
CA GLY A 101 -18.01 -2.06 -16.62
C GLY A 101 -16.51 -2.31 -16.71
N VAL A 102 -15.86 -2.47 -15.58
CA VAL A 102 -14.42 -2.80 -15.51
C VAL A 102 -14.18 -4.27 -15.87
N LYS A 103 -12.96 -4.60 -16.27
CA LYS A 103 -12.59 -5.97 -16.68
C LYS A 103 -12.38 -6.88 -15.46
N TRP A 104 -11.67 -6.40 -14.46
CA TRP A 104 -11.40 -7.10 -13.21
C TRP A 104 -11.15 -6.10 -12.06
N ILE A 105 -10.84 -6.59 -10.86
CA ILE A 105 -10.66 -5.79 -9.66
C ILE A 105 -9.21 -5.87 -9.18
N LEU A 106 -8.63 -4.74 -8.82
CA LEU A 106 -7.33 -4.64 -8.16
C LEU A 106 -7.55 -4.26 -6.69
N GLY A 107 -6.98 -5.00 -5.76
CA GLY A 107 -7.12 -4.73 -4.34
C GLY A 107 -5.80 -4.35 -3.69
N GLY A 108 -5.86 -3.37 -2.80
CA GLY A 108 -4.71 -2.87 -2.05
C GLY A 108 -4.24 -3.80 -0.92
N GLU A 109 -3.34 -3.32 -0.11
CA GLU A 109 -2.67 -4.07 0.96
C GLU A 109 -3.54 -4.17 2.22
N CYS A 110 -4.58 -5.01 2.20
CA CYS A 110 -5.42 -5.30 3.37
C CYS A 110 -5.66 -6.79 3.57
N GLY A 111 -5.03 -7.39 4.57
CA GLY A 111 -5.17 -8.81 4.83
C GLY A 111 -6.60 -9.27 5.16
N HIS A 112 -7.36 -8.46 5.90
CA HIS A 112 -8.76 -8.79 6.22
C HIS A 112 -9.64 -8.78 4.97
N MET A 113 -9.51 -7.79 4.09
CA MET A 113 -10.18 -7.75 2.80
C MET A 113 -9.90 -9.04 2.01
N TRP A 114 -8.63 -9.43 1.93
CA TRP A 114 -8.20 -10.61 1.17
C TRP A 114 -8.74 -11.90 1.76
N ARG A 115 -8.85 -12.01 3.08
CA ARG A 115 -9.51 -13.14 3.72
C ARG A 115 -10.98 -13.25 3.28
N VAL A 116 -11.71 -12.14 3.31
CA VAL A 116 -13.11 -12.09 2.89
C VAL A 116 -13.26 -12.50 1.43
N ILE A 117 -12.44 -11.95 0.55
CA ILE A 117 -12.50 -12.19 -0.88
C ILE A 117 -12.24 -13.66 -1.21
N ASN A 118 -11.15 -14.22 -0.69
CA ASN A 118 -10.79 -15.60 -1.02
C ASN A 118 -11.71 -16.64 -0.40
N GLN A 119 -12.27 -16.38 0.79
CA GLN A 119 -13.08 -17.38 1.50
C GLN A 119 -14.57 -17.24 1.26
N TYR A 120 -15.07 -16.03 0.97
CA TYR A 120 -16.51 -15.78 1.08
C TYR A 120 -17.15 -15.13 -0.16
N MET A 121 -16.40 -14.44 -1.03
CA MET A 121 -17.02 -13.68 -2.12
C MET A 121 -17.88 -14.55 -3.03
N ASP A 122 -17.34 -15.62 -3.59
CA ASP A 122 -18.08 -16.49 -4.51
C ASP A 122 -19.23 -17.21 -3.81
N THR A 123 -19.04 -17.62 -2.55
CA THR A 123 -20.08 -18.29 -1.76
C THR A 123 -21.23 -17.36 -1.43
N MET A 124 -20.94 -16.11 -1.08
CA MET A 124 -21.96 -15.16 -0.64
C MET A 124 -22.66 -14.43 -1.78
N ASN A 125 -21.94 -14.15 -2.86
CA ASN A 125 -22.39 -13.28 -3.93
C ASN A 125 -22.53 -13.98 -5.29
N GLY A 126 -22.18 -15.25 -5.35
CA GLY A 126 -22.09 -16.02 -6.58
C GLY A 126 -20.81 -15.73 -7.37
N PRO A 127 -20.60 -16.49 -8.47
CA PRO A 127 -19.40 -16.33 -9.29
C PRO A 127 -19.38 -14.97 -10.00
N ALA A 128 -18.18 -14.44 -10.19
CA ALA A 128 -17.96 -13.18 -10.89
C ALA A 128 -17.82 -13.35 -12.40
N ASP A 129 -18.73 -14.09 -13.04
CA ASP A 129 -18.70 -14.42 -14.47
C ASP A 129 -18.89 -13.19 -15.38
N PHE A 130 -19.35 -12.07 -14.82
CA PHE A 130 -19.45 -10.78 -15.50
C PHE A 130 -18.10 -10.03 -15.61
N LEU A 131 -17.06 -10.52 -14.92
CA LEU A 131 -15.69 -10.02 -14.99
C LEU A 131 -14.81 -10.98 -15.80
N GLU A 132 -13.80 -10.43 -16.44
CA GLU A 132 -12.80 -11.21 -17.16
C GLU A 132 -11.85 -11.94 -16.19
N VAL A 133 -11.25 -13.02 -16.66
CA VAL A 133 -10.10 -13.60 -15.94
C VAL A 133 -8.97 -12.59 -15.97
N PRO A 134 -8.41 -12.19 -14.83
CA PRO A 134 -7.41 -11.14 -14.80
C PRO A 134 -6.16 -11.49 -15.61
N VAL A 135 -5.91 -10.66 -16.62
CA VAL A 135 -4.70 -10.67 -17.44
C VAL A 135 -4.17 -9.26 -17.46
N SER A 136 -2.89 -9.08 -17.14
CA SER A 136 -2.25 -7.77 -17.24
C SER A 136 -2.22 -7.30 -18.69
N PRO A 137 -2.82 -6.17 -19.05
CA PRO A 137 -2.73 -5.65 -20.41
C PRO A 137 -1.33 -5.09 -20.75
N ILE A 138 -0.49 -4.90 -19.73
CA ILE A 138 0.87 -4.37 -19.88
C ILE A 138 1.87 -5.48 -20.15
N THR A 139 1.74 -6.62 -19.45
CA THR A 139 2.71 -7.73 -19.50
C THR A 139 2.19 -8.98 -20.16
N GLY A 140 0.86 -9.14 -20.28
CA GLY A 140 0.21 -10.36 -20.74
C GLY A 140 0.11 -11.46 -19.68
N THR A 141 0.58 -11.22 -18.46
CA THR A 141 0.54 -12.19 -17.37
C THR A 141 -0.88 -12.47 -16.92
N ARG A 142 -1.23 -13.73 -16.79
CA ARG A 142 -2.48 -14.21 -16.21
C ARG A 142 -2.32 -14.45 -14.71
N PHE A 143 -3.16 -13.83 -13.91
CA PHE A 143 -3.11 -13.95 -12.45
C PHE A 143 -3.96 -15.12 -11.95
N GLU A 144 -3.33 -16.26 -11.73
CA GLU A 144 -4.03 -17.52 -11.40
C GLU A 144 -4.71 -17.48 -10.00
N ASN A 145 -4.14 -16.77 -9.02
CA ASN A 145 -4.76 -16.57 -7.70
C ASN A 145 -6.09 -15.81 -7.78
N ALA A 146 -6.25 -14.98 -8.79
CA ALA A 146 -7.46 -14.19 -9.02
C ALA A 146 -8.48 -14.85 -9.96
N ARG A 147 -8.30 -16.12 -10.33
CA ARG A 147 -9.12 -16.80 -11.33
C ARG A 147 -10.60 -16.88 -10.96
N SER A 148 -10.90 -17.12 -9.69
CA SER A 148 -12.27 -17.25 -9.18
C SER A 148 -12.90 -15.89 -8.89
N ASN A 149 -12.33 -15.14 -7.95
CA ASN A 149 -12.90 -13.89 -7.45
C ASN A 149 -12.63 -12.66 -8.34
N LYS A 150 -11.80 -12.80 -9.37
CA LYS A 150 -11.42 -11.73 -10.31
C LYS A 150 -10.76 -10.51 -9.66
N MET A 151 -10.17 -10.68 -8.49
CA MET A 151 -9.42 -9.64 -7.78
C MET A 151 -7.95 -10.03 -7.66
N VAL A 152 -7.07 -9.17 -8.17
CA VAL A 152 -5.61 -9.32 -8.11
C VAL A 152 -5.09 -8.57 -6.88
N HIS A 153 -4.17 -9.17 -6.13
CA HIS A 153 -3.46 -8.49 -5.05
C HIS A 153 -2.44 -7.53 -5.65
N ILE A 154 -2.39 -6.29 -5.15
CA ILE A 154 -1.50 -5.27 -5.70
C ILE A 154 -0.02 -5.67 -5.63
N ALA A 155 0.41 -6.44 -4.61
CA ALA A 155 1.78 -6.95 -4.55
C ALA A 155 2.11 -7.94 -5.67
N GLU A 156 1.15 -8.79 -6.10
CA GLU A 156 1.32 -9.68 -7.26
C GLU A 156 1.42 -8.87 -8.55
N PHE A 157 0.55 -7.84 -8.69
CA PHE A 157 0.55 -6.96 -9.85
C PHE A 157 1.86 -6.17 -9.97
N THR A 158 2.34 -5.59 -8.88
CA THR A 158 3.60 -4.83 -8.87
C THR A 158 4.81 -5.73 -9.10
N ALA A 159 4.85 -6.93 -8.51
CA ALA A 159 5.89 -7.90 -8.77
C ALA A 159 5.93 -8.30 -10.26
N ASP A 160 4.77 -8.45 -10.90
CA ASP A 160 4.67 -8.74 -12.33
C ASP A 160 5.23 -7.60 -13.18
N LEU A 161 4.89 -6.36 -12.87
CA LEU A 161 5.42 -5.19 -13.56
C LEU A 161 6.95 -5.11 -13.48
N ILE A 162 7.52 -5.34 -12.29
CA ILE A 162 8.97 -5.32 -12.08
C ILE A 162 9.64 -6.48 -12.85
N LYS A 163 9.08 -7.69 -12.79
CA LYS A 163 9.61 -8.87 -13.53
C LYS A 163 9.70 -8.66 -15.05
N HIS A 164 8.89 -7.76 -15.59
CA HIS A 164 8.85 -7.46 -17.01
C HIS A 164 9.46 -6.09 -17.36
N ASP A 165 10.24 -5.50 -16.45
CA ASP A 165 10.92 -4.19 -16.63
C ASP A 165 9.92 -3.08 -17.04
N LYS A 166 8.76 -3.02 -16.37
CA LYS A 166 7.71 -2.04 -16.64
C LYS A 166 7.72 -0.84 -15.71
N LEU A 167 8.54 -0.83 -14.68
CA LEU A 167 8.73 0.29 -13.77
C LEU A 167 10.14 0.83 -13.88
N GLU A 168 10.28 2.14 -13.97
CA GLU A 168 11.56 2.85 -13.88
C GLU A 168 11.85 3.13 -12.42
N LEU A 169 12.88 2.50 -11.85
CA LEU A 169 13.15 2.52 -10.42
C LEU A 169 14.55 3.05 -10.11
N ASP A 170 14.65 3.97 -9.18
CA ASP A 170 15.90 4.39 -8.53
C ASP A 170 15.96 3.81 -7.12
N VAL A 171 16.52 2.63 -7.00
CA VAL A 171 16.60 1.87 -5.75
C VAL A 171 17.40 2.61 -4.67
N SER A 172 18.34 3.49 -5.07
CA SER A 172 19.18 4.23 -4.15
C SER A 172 18.41 5.20 -3.25
N ARG A 173 17.18 5.58 -3.65
CA ARG A 173 16.31 6.43 -2.84
C ARG A 173 15.86 5.78 -1.52
N ASN A 174 15.97 4.45 -1.41
CA ASN A 174 15.68 3.68 -0.20
C ASN A 174 16.96 3.17 0.51
N ASP A 175 18.17 3.64 0.19
CA ASP A 175 19.43 3.12 0.74
C ASP A 175 19.60 3.39 2.25
N HIS A 176 18.89 4.36 2.80
CA HIS A 176 18.82 4.63 4.24
C HIS A 176 17.97 3.59 5.01
N LEU A 177 17.14 2.83 4.30
CA LEU A 177 16.28 1.80 4.87
C LEU A 177 16.99 0.45 4.89
N LYS A 178 17.05 -0.17 6.06
CA LYS A 178 17.41 -1.58 6.25
C LYS A 178 16.13 -2.33 6.62
N VAL A 179 15.54 -3.00 5.63
CA VAL A 179 14.18 -3.51 5.68
C VAL A 179 14.13 -4.95 6.13
N THR A 180 13.16 -5.29 6.96
CA THR A 180 12.64 -6.65 7.13
C THR A 180 11.16 -6.71 6.76
N PHE A 181 10.59 -7.91 6.62
CA PHE A 181 9.22 -8.07 6.15
C PHE A 181 8.37 -8.92 7.10
N HIS A 182 7.20 -8.39 7.47
CA HIS A 182 6.17 -9.12 8.18
C HIS A 182 5.22 -9.80 7.18
N ASP A 183 5.27 -11.12 7.12
CA ASP A 183 4.29 -11.90 6.37
C ASP A 183 2.90 -11.76 7.03
N SER A 184 2.10 -10.87 6.51
CA SER A 184 0.73 -10.61 6.98
C SER A 184 -0.11 -11.88 6.86
N CYS A 185 -0.77 -12.30 7.96
CA CYS A 185 -1.30 -13.66 8.08
C CYS A 185 -2.29 -14.07 6.97
N ASN A 186 -3.15 -13.17 6.51
CA ASN A 186 -4.15 -13.51 5.50
C ASN A 186 -3.58 -13.58 4.07
N PRO A 187 -2.78 -12.61 3.57
CA PRO A 187 -2.12 -12.76 2.28
C PRO A 187 -1.10 -13.91 2.27
N ALA A 188 -0.34 -14.08 3.33
CA ALA A 188 0.67 -15.14 3.42
C ALA A 188 0.02 -16.52 3.60
N ARG A 189 -0.43 -16.87 4.82
CA ARG A 189 -1.01 -18.20 5.09
C ARG A 189 -2.29 -18.47 4.34
N GLY A 190 -3.13 -17.43 4.13
CA GLY A 190 -4.43 -17.58 3.50
C GLY A 190 -4.38 -17.72 1.99
N MET A 191 -3.39 -17.11 1.34
CA MET A 191 -3.29 -17.02 -0.12
C MET A 191 -1.98 -17.54 -0.69
N GLY A 192 -0.96 -17.77 0.13
CA GLY A 192 0.37 -18.19 -0.34
C GLY A 192 1.20 -17.07 -0.99
N ILE A 193 0.84 -15.81 -0.76
CA ILE A 193 1.60 -14.65 -1.25
C ILE A 193 2.81 -14.45 -0.33
N PHE A 194 3.91 -15.13 -0.63
CA PHE A 194 5.13 -15.11 0.16
C PHE A 194 6.28 -14.43 -0.56
N GLU A 195 6.42 -14.70 -1.84
CA GLU A 195 7.59 -14.32 -2.62
C GLU A 195 7.40 -13.02 -3.38
N GLU A 196 6.18 -12.66 -3.76
CA GLU A 196 5.89 -11.43 -4.49
C GLU A 196 6.29 -10.18 -3.70
N PRO A 197 5.93 -10.01 -2.39
CA PRO A 197 6.40 -8.87 -1.61
C PRO A 197 7.92 -8.83 -1.47
N ARG A 198 8.56 -9.98 -1.24
CA ARG A 198 10.02 -10.08 -1.16
C ARG A 198 10.70 -9.71 -2.46
N TYR A 199 10.12 -10.16 -3.58
CA TYR A 199 10.62 -9.79 -4.89
C TYR A 199 10.54 -8.28 -5.12
N VAL A 200 9.41 -7.65 -4.76
CA VAL A 200 9.27 -6.19 -4.84
C VAL A 200 10.31 -5.50 -3.95
N ILE A 201 10.41 -5.87 -2.66
CA ILE A 201 11.36 -5.25 -1.73
C ILE A 201 12.79 -5.33 -2.26
N ASN A 202 13.23 -6.49 -2.75
CA ASN A 202 14.59 -6.68 -3.29
C ASN A 202 14.87 -5.88 -4.57
N ASN A 203 13.83 -5.33 -5.23
CA ASN A 203 13.97 -4.51 -6.42
C ASN A 203 13.74 -3.02 -6.17
N VAL A 204 13.31 -2.64 -4.96
CA VAL A 204 13.11 -1.24 -4.56
C VAL A 204 13.99 -0.83 -3.37
N CYS A 205 14.72 -1.78 -2.75
CA CYS A 205 15.59 -1.53 -1.60
C CYS A 205 16.83 -2.42 -1.68
N ASN A 206 18.03 -1.87 -1.44
CA ASN A 206 19.29 -2.60 -1.48
C ASN A 206 19.56 -3.42 -0.21
N HIS A 207 18.89 -3.14 0.89
CA HIS A 207 19.17 -3.72 2.20
C HIS A 207 17.97 -4.43 2.79
N PHE A 208 17.69 -5.66 2.30
CA PHE A 208 16.63 -6.52 2.81
C PHE A 208 17.19 -7.69 3.63
N TYR A 209 16.63 -7.92 4.80
CA TYR A 209 17.03 -8.99 5.74
C TYR A 209 15.80 -9.72 6.25
N ASP A 210 15.57 -10.94 5.79
CA ASP A 210 14.47 -11.78 6.29
C ASP A 210 14.67 -12.14 7.76
N MET A 211 13.59 -12.23 8.50
CA MET A 211 13.59 -12.74 9.88
C MET A 211 13.91 -14.24 9.91
N PRO A 212 14.16 -14.86 11.10
CA PRO A 212 14.45 -16.29 11.19
C PRO A 212 13.39 -17.16 10.49
N ALA A 213 13.82 -18.20 9.77
CA ALA A 213 12.98 -19.03 8.91
C ALA A 213 11.76 -19.67 9.61
N ASN A 214 11.83 -19.88 10.92
CA ASN A 214 10.71 -20.38 11.73
C ASN A 214 9.72 -19.29 12.17
N THR A 215 9.84 -18.06 11.66
CA THR A 215 9.00 -16.91 12.02
C THR A 215 8.42 -16.18 10.80
N ILE A 216 8.66 -16.70 9.60
CA ILE A 216 8.28 -16.09 8.30
C ILE A 216 7.42 -17.04 7.48
N ARG A 217 6.84 -16.55 6.39
CA ARG A 217 5.99 -17.28 5.45
C ARG A 217 4.84 -17.97 6.19
N GLU A 218 4.66 -19.28 5.98
CA GLU A 218 3.64 -20.10 6.66
C GLU A 218 3.82 -20.15 8.18
N ASN A 219 5.03 -19.92 8.69
CA ASN A 219 5.34 -19.90 10.12
C ASN A 219 5.22 -18.50 10.76
N THR A 220 4.71 -17.52 10.01
CA THR A 220 4.65 -16.13 10.47
C THR A 220 3.96 -15.99 11.84
N PHE A 221 4.49 -15.14 12.69
CA PHE A 221 3.89 -14.77 13.95
C PHE A 221 2.83 -13.65 13.75
N CYS A 222 1.90 -13.56 14.71
CA CYS A 222 0.84 -12.57 14.67
C CYS A 222 1.37 -11.16 14.99
N CYS A 223 0.75 -10.14 14.35
CA CYS A 223 0.95 -8.73 14.72
C CYS A 223 0.31 -8.35 16.07
N GLY A 224 -0.48 -9.25 16.66
CA GLY A 224 -1.21 -9.03 17.90
C GLY A 224 -2.59 -8.37 17.75
N SER A 225 -3.04 -8.04 16.52
CA SER A 225 -4.16 -7.10 16.33
C SER A 225 -5.34 -7.60 15.50
N GLY A 226 -5.34 -8.82 15.01
CA GLY A 226 -6.44 -9.31 14.17
C GLY A 226 -7.80 -9.39 14.87
N ALA A 227 -8.88 -9.51 14.07
CA ALA A 227 -10.24 -9.81 14.53
C ALA A 227 -10.82 -8.85 15.59
N GLY A 228 -10.59 -7.53 15.42
CA GLY A 228 -11.18 -6.52 16.30
C GLY A 228 -10.36 -6.19 17.55
N LEU A 229 -9.19 -6.79 17.72
CA LEU A 229 -8.31 -6.46 18.84
C LEU A 229 -7.61 -5.09 18.72
N ASN A 230 -7.69 -4.44 17.56
CA ASN A 230 -7.07 -3.13 17.34
C ASN A 230 -7.87 -1.98 17.97
N ALA A 231 -8.16 -2.11 19.26
CA ALA A 231 -8.84 -1.12 20.06
C ALA A 231 -8.00 -0.80 21.31
N GLY A 232 -8.12 0.42 21.81
CA GLY A 232 -7.28 0.92 22.91
C GLY A 232 -7.38 0.07 24.18
N GLU A 233 -8.57 -0.43 24.50
CA GLU A 233 -8.79 -1.30 25.66
C GLU A 233 -8.07 -2.64 25.60
N ASN A 234 -7.62 -3.06 24.43
CA ASN A 234 -6.90 -4.32 24.22
C ASN A 234 -5.37 -4.13 24.14
N MET A 235 -4.84 -2.95 24.43
CA MET A 235 -3.43 -2.63 24.22
C MET A 235 -2.49 -3.60 24.92
N GLU A 236 -2.72 -3.93 26.19
CA GLU A 236 -1.89 -4.87 26.96
C GLU A 236 -1.89 -6.28 26.32
N LEU A 237 -3.07 -6.75 25.91
CA LEU A 237 -3.22 -8.04 25.22
C LEU A 237 -2.50 -8.04 23.88
N ARG A 238 -2.57 -6.94 23.13
CA ARG A 238 -1.88 -6.76 21.85
C ARG A 238 -0.37 -6.77 22.00
N MET A 239 0.16 -6.04 22.98
CA MET A 239 1.61 -6.00 23.27
C MET A 239 2.15 -7.37 23.66
N THR A 240 1.40 -8.12 24.47
CA THR A 240 1.75 -9.48 24.85
C THR A 240 1.61 -10.47 23.69
N GLY A 241 0.51 -10.39 22.96
CA GLY A 241 0.23 -11.28 21.80
C GLY A 241 1.17 -11.06 20.62
N GLY A 242 1.65 -9.83 20.41
CA GLY A 242 2.61 -9.46 19.40
C GLY A 242 4.07 -9.68 19.76
N LEU A 243 4.39 -9.95 21.02
CA LEU A 243 5.76 -10.11 21.51
C LEU A 243 6.61 -11.13 20.71
N PRO A 244 6.10 -12.30 20.28
CA PRO A 244 6.88 -13.20 19.45
C PRO A 244 7.31 -12.56 18.12
N ARG A 245 6.46 -11.71 17.50
CA ARG A 245 6.80 -10.94 16.30
C ARG A 245 7.84 -9.87 16.63
N ALA A 246 7.66 -9.11 17.68
CA ALA A 246 8.62 -8.11 18.11
C ALA A 246 10.00 -8.71 18.37
N ASN A 247 10.08 -9.87 19.02
CA ASN A 247 11.35 -10.59 19.24
C ASN A 247 12.03 -11.02 17.93
N ALA A 248 11.27 -11.41 16.92
CA ALA A 248 11.84 -11.77 15.62
C ALA A 248 12.40 -10.53 14.89
N VAL A 249 11.72 -9.38 14.99
CA VAL A 249 12.22 -8.08 14.48
C VAL A 249 13.45 -7.63 15.24
N LYS A 250 13.43 -7.69 16.58
CA LYS A 250 14.56 -7.35 17.43
C LYS A 250 15.81 -8.14 17.07
N TYR A 251 15.66 -9.44 16.80
CA TYR A 251 16.78 -10.30 16.38
C TYR A 251 17.47 -9.79 15.11
N VAL A 252 16.71 -9.39 14.08
CA VAL A 252 17.31 -8.88 12.84
C VAL A 252 17.80 -7.44 12.97
N HIS A 253 17.17 -6.63 13.83
CA HIS A 253 17.67 -5.31 14.19
C HIS A 253 19.07 -5.43 14.86
N GLU A 254 19.20 -6.23 15.90
CA GLU A 254 20.48 -6.42 16.62
C GLU A 254 21.57 -7.00 15.72
N LYS A 255 21.21 -7.87 14.77
CA LYS A 255 22.16 -8.55 13.89
C LYS A 255 22.58 -7.75 12.68
N HIS A 256 21.67 -6.98 12.08
CA HIS A 256 21.86 -6.33 10.77
C HIS A 256 21.61 -4.82 10.80
N GLY A 257 21.13 -4.28 11.93
CA GLY A 257 20.76 -2.88 12.06
C GLY A 257 19.48 -2.54 11.29
N VAL A 258 18.54 -3.50 11.16
CA VAL A 258 17.22 -3.25 10.54
C VAL A 258 16.53 -2.08 11.25
N ASN A 259 16.06 -1.10 10.48
CA ASN A 259 15.36 0.08 10.99
C ASN A 259 13.94 0.23 10.43
N MET A 260 13.51 -0.67 9.50
CA MET A 260 12.20 -0.60 8.87
C MET A 260 11.56 -1.98 8.77
N LEU A 261 10.30 -2.10 9.23
CA LEU A 261 9.46 -3.29 9.10
C LEU A 261 8.38 -3.05 8.06
N SER A 262 8.50 -3.68 6.90
CA SER A 262 7.47 -3.61 5.87
C SER A 262 6.38 -4.66 6.07
N CYS A 263 5.15 -4.33 5.68
CA CYS A 263 4.01 -5.25 5.70
C CYS A 263 2.99 -4.92 4.60
N ILE A 264 2.17 -5.91 4.22
CA ILE A 264 1.12 -5.77 3.19
C ILE A 264 -0.30 -5.91 3.78
N CYS A 265 -0.54 -5.26 4.91
CA CYS A 265 -1.85 -5.25 5.54
C CYS A 265 -2.09 -3.93 6.29
N ALA A 266 -3.18 -3.25 5.96
CA ALA A 266 -3.56 -1.99 6.61
C ALA A 266 -3.74 -2.13 8.14
N ILE A 267 -4.21 -3.29 8.60
CA ILE A 267 -4.31 -3.56 10.05
C ILE A 267 -2.92 -3.74 10.68
N ASP A 268 -1.97 -4.32 9.96
CA ASP A 268 -0.59 -4.43 10.46
C ASP A 268 0.05 -3.05 10.56
N ARG A 269 -0.18 -2.16 9.58
CA ARG A 269 0.29 -0.76 9.63
C ARG A 269 -0.31 0.04 10.78
N ALA A 270 -1.53 -0.28 11.22
CA ALA A 270 -2.12 0.32 12.42
C ALA A 270 -1.68 -0.35 13.73
N ALA A 271 -1.20 -1.59 13.69
CA ALA A 271 -0.90 -2.41 14.87
C ALA A 271 0.58 -2.51 15.20
N LEU A 272 1.42 -2.60 14.19
CA LEU A 272 2.87 -2.78 14.36
C LEU A 272 3.59 -1.52 14.87
N PRO A 273 3.22 -0.27 14.49
CA PRO A 273 3.89 0.89 15.05
C PRO A 273 3.87 0.93 16.58
N PRO A 274 2.73 0.85 17.29
CA PRO A 274 2.75 0.82 18.76
C PRO A 274 3.41 -0.44 19.32
N LEU A 275 3.42 -1.56 18.61
CA LEU A 275 4.14 -2.76 19.03
C LEU A 275 5.66 -2.55 18.96
N MET A 276 6.14 -1.91 17.87
CA MET A 276 7.56 -1.58 17.71
C MET A 276 7.99 -0.52 18.72
N GLU A 277 7.25 0.57 18.86
CA GLU A 277 7.51 1.60 19.85
C GLU A 277 7.70 1.02 21.27
N TYR A 278 6.92 0.00 21.62
CA TYR A 278 6.98 -0.63 22.95
C TYR A 278 8.14 -1.61 23.10
N TRP A 279 8.48 -2.41 22.07
CA TRP A 279 9.45 -3.51 22.19
C TRP A 279 10.76 -3.31 21.44
N VAL A 280 10.76 -2.55 20.35
CA VAL A 280 11.91 -2.33 19.43
C VAL A 280 11.80 -0.92 18.83
N PRO A 281 11.93 0.14 19.65
CA PRO A 281 11.65 1.52 19.24
C PRO A 281 12.56 2.07 18.12
N GLU A 282 13.62 1.35 17.79
CA GLU A 282 14.54 1.70 16.69
C GLU A 282 14.04 1.25 15.31
N VAL A 283 12.86 0.61 15.24
CA VAL A 283 12.31 0.06 14.00
C VAL A 283 10.95 0.67 13.69
N ASP A 284 10.88 1.42 12.61
CA ASP A 284 9.64 1.96 12.07
C ASP A 284 8.88 0.95 11.21
N VAL A 285 7.64 1.31 10.83
CA VAL A 285 6.75 0.46 10.02
C VAL A 285 6.36 1.17 8.74
N THR A 286 6.37 0.45 7.60
CA THR A 286 6.00 0.94 6.28
C THR A 286 5.10 -0.05 5.52
N GLY A 287 4.35 0.46 4.55
CA GLY A 287 3.72 -0.36 3.52
C GLY A 287 4.69 -0.68 2.37
N LEU A 288 4.37 -1.69 1.60
CA LEU A 288 5.19 -2.06 0.44
C LEU A 288 5.19 -0.97 -0.63
N HIS A 289 4.00 -0.37 -0.90
CA HIS A 289 3.85 0.62 -1.97
C HIS A 289 4.35 2.02 -1.60
N GLU A 290 4.59 2.32 -0.35
CA GLU A 290 5.38 3.48 0.07
C GLU A 290 6.83 3.36 -0.46
N MET A 291 7.49 2.22 -0.23
CA MET A 291 8.85 1.98 -0.73
C MET A 291 8.91 1.91 -2.27
N VAL A 292 7.88 1.34 -2.90
CA VAL A 292 7.76 1.34 -4.37
C VAL A 292 7.72 2.77 -4.90
N ALA A 293 6.88 3.63 -4.32
CA ALA A 293 6.75 5.00 -4.75
C ALA A 293 8.01 5.84 -4.49
N ASN A 294 8.71 5.59 -3.38
CA ASN A 294 10.00 6.20 -3.12
C ASN A 294 11.00 5.90 -4.24
N ALA A 295 11.08 4.64 -4.67
CA ALA A 295 12.00 4.23 -5.73
C ALA A 295 11.50 4.59 -7.15
N LEU A 296 10.20 4.82 -7.36
CA LEU A 296 9.62 5.05 -8.67
C LEU A 296 10.04 6.42 -9.23
N ILE A 297 10.58 6.43 -10.45
CA ILE A 297 10.88 7.64 -11.20
C ILE A 297 9.64 8.04 -11.97
N MET A 298 9.01 9.14 -11.55
CA MET A 298 7.77 9.61 -12.15
C MET A 298 8.01 10.32 -13.48
N PRO A 299 7.11 10.21 -14.48
CA PRO A 299 7.17 10.99 -15.68
C PRO A 299 7.14 12.50 -15.38
N GLY A 300 8.16 13.23 -15.83
CA GLY A 300 8.28 14.69 -15.60
C GLY A 300 8.78 15.08 -14.20
N GLU A 301 9.14 14.13 -13.36
CA GLU A 301 9.71 14.39 -12.05
C GLU A 301 11.08 15.07 -12.17
N ASN A 302 11.32 16.11 -11.38
CA ASN A 302 12.65 16.66 -11.14
C ASN A 302 13.44 15.72 -10.22
N GLU A 303 14.73 15.99 -10.03
CA GLU A 303 15.53 15.21 -9.08
C GLU A 303 14.92 15.33 -7.67
N ARG A 304 14.39 14.20 -7.15
CA ARG A 304 13.72 14.15 -5.86
C ARG A 304 14.74 13.96 -4.74
N SER A 305 14.72 14.85 -3.75
CA SER A 305 15.60 14.82 -2.58
C SER A 305 14.95 14.31 -1.30
N THR A 306 13.62 14.17 -1.28
CA THR A 306 12.85 13.71 -0.12
C THR A 306 12.05 12.45 -0.44
N ASP A 307 11.84 11.62 0.57
CA ASP A 307 10.92 10.48 0.48
C ASP A 307 9.45 10.92 0.64
N LEU A 308 8.51 9.97 0.61
CA LEU A 308 7.07 10.29 0.77
C LEU A 308 6.68 10.78 2.17
N ARG A 309 7.55 10.65 3.16
CA ARG A 309 7.35 11.22 4.51
C ARG A 309 7.88 12.64 4.61
N GLY A 310 8.51 13.16 3.54
CA GLY A 310 9.17 14.46 3.53
C GLY A 310 10.54 14.44 4.21
N GLU A 311 11.12 13.25 4.45
CA GLU A 311 12.45 13.10 5.02
C GLU A 311 13.52 13.16 3.92
N ASP A 312 14.66 13.76 4.23
CA ASP A 312 15.77 13.87 3.27
C ASP A 312 16.31 12.51 2.87
N ILE A 313 16.45 12.26 1.57
CA ILE A 313 17.13 11.08 1.04
C ILE A 313 18.65 11.31 1.14
N PRO A 314 19.39 10.49 1.91
CA PRO A 314 20.81 10.69 2.12
C PRO A 314 21.60 10.75 0.81
N GLY A 315 22.49 11.75 0.70
CA GLY A 315 23.32 11.96 -0.48
C GLY A 315 22.63 12.68 -1.64
N ARG A 316 21.39 13.13 -1.47
CA ARG A 316 20.69 14.01 -2.40
C ARG A 316 20.72 15.45 -1.88
N GLU A 317 21.00 16.42 -2.75
CA GLU A 317 20.94 17.83 -2.38
C GLU A 317 19.47 18.26 -2.33
N VAL A 318 19.09 18.90 -1.23
CA VAL A 318 17.80 19.58 -1.14
C VAL A 318 17.89 20.80 -2.06
N VAL A 319 17.10 20.81 -3.12
CA VAL A 319 16.96 22.00 -3.95
C VAL A 319 16.09 22.97 -3.14
N GLU A 320 16.73 23.90 -2.41
CA GLU A 320 16.01 25.01 -1.79
C GLU A 320 15.21 25.71 -2.88
N LYS A 321 13.88 25.68 -2.76
CA LYS A 321 13.00 26.54 -3.58
C LYS A 321 13.43 27.96 -3.24
N ALA A 322 13.97 28.70 -4.21
CA ALA A 322 14.26 30.13 -4.05
C ALA A 322 12.96 30.77 -3.60
N GLU A 323 12.95 31.26 -2.36
CA GLU A 323 11.91 32.19 -1.92
C GLU A 323 11.96 33.37 -2.89
N GLU A 324 10.92 33.56 -3.70
CA GLU A 324 10.74 34.80 -4.45
C GLU A 324 10.64 35.91 -3.40
N GLU A 325 11.74 36.62 -3.18
CA GLU A 325 11.71 37.89 -2.45
C GLU A 325 10.73 38.81 -3.18
N ILE A 326 9.55 38.96 -2.61
CA ILE A 326 8.64 40.03 -2.98
C ILE A 326 9.30 41.31 -2.43
N GLU A 327 10.19 41.90 -3.23
CA GLU A 327 10.62 43.29 -3.01
C GLU A 327 9.39 44.19 -3.14
N GLY A 328 8.83 44.54 -1.98
CA GLY A 328 7.87 45.58 -1.86
C GLY A 328 8.55 46.90 -2.17
N GLU A 329 8.37 47.43 -3.37
CA GLU A 329 8.64 48.81 -3.67
C GLU A 329 7.70 49.68 -2.83
N SER A 330 8.24 50.27 -1.76
CA SER A 330 7.65 51.36 -1.06
C SER A 330 7.83 52.63 -1.88
N GLU A 331 6.81 53.04 -2.62
CA GLU A 331 6.74 54.42 -3.11
C GLU A 331 6.38 55.37 -1.96
N ASP A 332 7.42 55.94 -1.35
CA ASP A 332 7.31 57.23 -0.67
C ASP A 332 7.15 58.30 -1.73
N GLN A 333 5.99 58.88 -1.82
CA GLN A 333 5.85 60.23 -2.34
C GLN A 333 5.32 61.11 -1.23
N ALA A 334 6.27 61.88 -0.68
CA ALA A 334 6.02 63.07 0.09
C ALA A 334 5.72 64.25 -0.85
N ASP A 335 4.79 65.07 -0.40
CA ASP A 335 4.65 66.52 -0.53
C ASP A 335 4.69 67.21 -1.91
N GLU A 336 3.60 67.78 -2.26
CA GLU A 336 3.30 69.25 -2.10
C GLU A 336 1.80 69.52 -2.29
#